data_756ca840b04173ecb5572e55871c7e3d
#
_entry.id   756ca840b04173ecb5572e55871c7e3d
#
_cell.length_a   1.000
_cell.length_b   1.000
_cell.length_c   1.000
_cell.angle_alpha   90.00
_cell.angle_beta   90.00
_cell.angle_gamma   90.00
#
_symmetry.space_group_name_H-M   'P 1'
#
loop_
_entity.id
_entity.type
_entity.pdbx_description
1 polymer ?
#
loop_
_entity_poly.entity_id
_entity_poly.type
_entity_poly.pdbx_seq_one_letter_code
_entity_poly.pdbx_strand_id
1 'polypeptide(L)'
;MITNNLYVIAAICGNFWRESTVNPGVWENLTVGDPGFGLGQWTDLPQYGLTRRTQLFNWLTANGYSQDSGIGQLNYLLYENYWTPNSAGHRSAYATLTDFVQSTSTNLNDLTLEYMYHWEGINDPNYQIRLDYAARFLNLFQNDPGYRMPWSTGNFFNSATQADFNALLIMDFFIGSTPPPTPIDWRLLYAAKKKRKERGWHIV
;
A
#
# COMPACT_ATOMS: atom_id res chain seq x y z
N MET A 1 9.59 12.57 -7.95
CA MET A 1 10.13 11.83 -6.78
C MET A 1 9.45 12.37 -5.54
N ILE A 2 8.80 11.51 -4.77
CA ILE A 2 8.12 11.86 -3.50
C ILE A 2 9.07 11.58 -2.35
N THR A 3 9.64 10.38 -2.33
CA THR A 3 10.74 9.98 -1.44
C THR A 3 11.58 8.89 -2.11
N ASN A 4 12.84 8.79 -1.73
CA ASN A 4 13.73 7.67 -2.07
C ASN A 4 14.09 6.81 -0.84
N ASN A 5 13.48 7.11 0.31
CA ASN A 5 13.72 6.35 1.53
C ASN A 5 12.94 5.03 1.51
N LEU A 6 13.63 3.95 1.18
CA LEU A 6 13.04 2.60 1.11
C LEU A 6 12.47 2.14 2.45
N TYR A 7 12.98 2.63 3.58
CA TYR A 7 12.45 2.30 4.91
C TYR A 7 11.05 2.89 5.12
N VAL A 8 10.81 4.13 4.70
CA VAL A 8 9.48 4.75 4.74
C VAL A 8 8.50 3.99 3.84
N ILE A 9 8.91 3.67 2.62
CA ILE A 9 8.05 2.96 1.66
C ILE A 9 7.71 1.56 2.20
N ALA A 10 8.70 0.85 2.75
CA ALA A 10 8.50 -0.46 3.34
C ALA A 10 7.58 -0.42 4.57
N ALA A 11 7.70 0.62 5.41
CA ALA A 11 6.81 0.84 6.55
C ALA A 11 5.34 1.02 6.13
N ILE A 12 5.08 1.82 5.10
CA ILE A 12 3.75 1.99 4.50
C ILE A 12 3.23 0.65 3.96
N CYS A 13 4.05 -0.08 3.20
CA CYS A 13 3.67 -1.37 2.63
C CYS A 13 3.37 -2.43 3.70
N GLY A 14 4.12 -2.45 4.81
CA GLY A 14 3.86 -3.34 5.94
C GLY A 14 2.51 -3.11 6.58
N ASN A 15 2.12 -1.84 6.72
CA ASN A 15 0.79 -1.45 7.19
C ASN A 15 -0.29 -1.84 6.17
N PHE A 16 -0.14 -1.48 4.90
CA PHE A 16 -1.08 -1.87 3.85
C PHE A 16 -1.23 -3.39 3.71
N TRP A 17 -0.17 -4.16 4.00
CA TRP A 17 -0.31 -5.60 4.00
C TRP A 17 -1.28 -6.09 5.08
N ARG A 18 -1.21 -5.52 6.27
CA ARG A 18 -2.11 -5.87 7.38
C ARG A 18 -3.55 -5.48 7.07
N GLU A 19 -3.76 -4.35 6.41
CA GLU A 19 -5.09 -3.82 6.10
C GLU A 19 -5.74 -4.54 4.92
N SER A 20 -4.98 -4.75 3.84
CA SER A 20 -5.55 -5.16 2.55
C SER A 20 -4.77 -6.25 1.83
N THR A 21 -3.71 -6.82 2.44
CA THR A 21 -2.71 -7.62 1.73
C THR A 21 -2.13 -6.89 0.50
N VAL A 22 -1.99 -5.57 0.62
CA VAL A 22 -1.57 -4.64 -0.46
C VAL A 22 -2.48 -4.72 -1.68
N ASN A 23 -3.77 -4.93 -1.50
CA ASN A 23 -4.75 -5.05 -2.58
C ASN A 23 -5.65 -3.80 -2.62
N PRO A 24 -5.59 -2.98 -3.69
CA PRO A 24 -6.39 -1.77 -3.80
C PRO A 24 -7.88 -2.02 -4.07
N GLY A 25 -8.27 -3.23 -4.46
CA GLY A 25 -9.67 -3.57 -4.77
C GLY A 25 -10.38 -4.34 -3.65
N VAL A 26 -9.77 -4.46 -2.47
CA VAL A 26 -10.37 -5.26 -1.40
C VAL A 26 -11.29 -4.42 -0.52
N TRP A 27 -12.43 -5.00 -0.21
CA TRP A 27 -13.30 -4.55 0.85
C TRP A 27 -12.99 -5.31 2.13
N GLU A 28 -13.04 -4.64 3.26
CA GLU A 28 -13.12 -5.29 4.55
C GLU A 28 -14.40 -6.16 4.62
N ASN A 29 -14.78 -6.64 5.74
CA ASN A 29 -15.99 -7.44 5.87
C ASN A 29 -17.26 -6.64 5.51
N LEU A 30 -17.88 -6.95 4.37
CA LEU A 30 -19.11 -6.30 3.89
C LEU A 30 -20.34 -6.51 4.80
N THR A 31 -20.22 -7.34 5.84
CA THR A 31 -21.29 -7.55 6.82
C THR A 31 -21.26 -6.51 7.95
N VAL A 32 -20.19 -5.73 8.09
CA VAL A 32 -20.13 -4.59 9.00
C VAL A 32 -20.75 -3.36 8.34
N GLY A 33 -21.36 -2.47 9.13
CA GLY A 33 -22.13 -1.33 8.61
C GLY A 33 -21.32 -0.34 7.75
N ASP A 34 -20.05 -0.16 8.07
CA ASP A 34 -19.15 0.77 7.40
C ASP A 34 -17.79 0.11 7.09
N PRO A 35 -17.74 -0.79 6.09
CA PRO A 35 -16.51 -1.52 5.77
C PRO A 35 -15.44 -0.60 5.21
N GLY A 36 -14.19 -0.87 5.54
CA GLY A 36 -13.02 -0.26 4.92
C GLY A 36 -12.84 -0.70 3.47
N PHE A 37 -12.14 0.11 2.67
CA PHE A 37 -11.87 -0.18 1.27
C PHE A 37 -10.44 0.17 0.88
N GLY A 38 -9.85 -0.68 0.03
CA GLY A 38 -8.62 -0.43 -0.68
C GLY A 38 -7.35 -0.63 0.16
N LEU A 39 -6.23 -0.07 -0.30
CA LEU A 39 -4.90 -0.28 0.28
C LEU A 39 -4.84 -0.01 1.78
N GLY A 40 -5.40 1.10 2.22
CA GLY A 40 -5.36 1.55 3.62
C GLY A 40 -6.70 1.39 4.33
N GLN A 41 -7.65 0.62 3.77
CA GLN A 41 -8.96 0.39 4.37
C GLN A 41 -9.66 1.69 4.81
N TRP A 42 -9.71 2.69 3.91
CA TRP A 42 -10.45 3.93 4.18
C TRP A 42 -11.89 3.63 4.58
N THR A 43 -12.28 4.17 5.72
CA THR A 43 -13.57 3.88 6.35
C THR A 43 -14.35 5.17 6.58
N ASP A 44 -15.67 5.11 6.46
CA ASP A 44 -16.56 6.17 6.92
C ASP A 44 -17.03 5.83 8.33
N LEU A 45 -16.92 6.81 9.23
CA LEU A 45 -17.45 6.76 10.58
C LEU A 45 -18.26 8.04 10.81
N PRO A 46 -19.48 8.14 10.21
CA PRO A 46 -20.28 9.38 10.21
C PRO A 46 -20.60 9.88 11.59
N GLN A 47 -20.77 8.99 12.58
CA GLN A 47 -21.00 9.33 13.97
C GLN A 47 -19.85 10.14 14.60
N TYR A 48 -18.64 10.09 14.00
CA TYR A 48 -17.47 10.87 14.39
C TYR A 48 -17.12 11.96 13.36
N GLY A 49 -18.00 12.19 12.38
CA GLY A 49 -17.74 13.15 11.29
C GLY A 49 -16.68 12.71 10.27
N LEU A 50 -16.31 11.44 10.29
CA LEU A 50 -15.31 10.89 9.38
C LEU A 50 -15.99 10.30 8.14
N THR A 51 -15.54 10.72 6.96
CA THR A 51 -16.06 10.28 5.65
C THR A 51 -14.92 9.97 4.68
N ARG A 52 -13.84 9.37 5.18
CA ARG A 52 -12.60 9.17 4.41
C ARG A 52 -12.80 8.31 3.16
N ARG A 53 -13.58 7.23 3.23
CA ARG A 53 -13.89 6.38 2.08
C ARG A 53 -14.73 7.12 1.04
N THR A 54 -15.77 7.82 1.46
CA THR A 54 -16.59 8.66 0.57
C THR A 54 -15.74 9.73 -0.13
N GLN A 55 -14.84 10.39 0.61
CA GLN A 55 -13.92 11.38 0.05
C GLN A 55 -12.94 10.75 -0.93
N LEU A 56 -12.38 9.57 -0.63
CA LEU A 56 -11.55 8.80 -1.56
C LEU A 56 -12.29 8.55 -2.88
N PHE A 57 -13.50 8.00 -2.84
CA PHE A 57 -14.27 7.68 -4.05
C PHE A 57 -14.60 8.90 -4.88
N ASN A 58 -15.01 9.98 -4.24
CA ASN A 58 -15.29 11.25 -4.91
C ASN A 58 -14.04 11.81 -5.59
N TRP A 59 -12.90 11.78 -4.90
CA TRP A 59 -11.64 12.26 -5.43
C TRP A 59 -11.16 11.39 -6.61
N LEU A 60 -11.20 10.06 -6.48
CA LEU A 60 -10.83 9.13 -7.55
C LEU A 60 -11.66 9.37 -8.80
N THR A 61 -12.98 9.48 -8.65
CA THR A 61 -13.90 9.75 -9.77
C THR A 61 -13.58 11.08 -10.43
N ALA A 62 -13.38 12.15 -9.65
CA ALA A 62 -13.08 13.49 -10.15
C ALA A 62 -11.73 13.54 -10.91
N ASN A 63 -10.80 12.65 -10.59
CA ASN A 63 -9.47 12.56 -11.21
C ASN A 63 -9.36 11.44 -12.26
N GLY A 64 -10.47 10.81 -12.66
CA GLY A 64 -10.51 9.81 -13.73
C GLY A 64 -9.95 8.43 -13.36
N TYR A 65 -9.83 8.14 -12.07
CA TYR A 65 -9.40 6.84 -11.57
C TYR A 65 -10.59 5.93 -11.26
N SER A 66 -10.44 4.62 -11.50
CA SER A 66 -11.35 3.62 -10.92
C SER A 66 -11.13 3.51 -9.40
N GLN A 67 -12.15 3.03 -8.68
CA GLN A 67 -12.06 2.87 -7.22
C GLN A 67 -10.92 1.94 -6.79
N ASP A 68 -10.67 0.88 -7.56
CA ASP A 68 -9.63 -0.12 -7.36
C ASP A 68 -8.27 0.28 -7.96
N SER A 69 -8.09 1.53 -8.37
CA SER A 69 -6.82 2.04 -8.86
C SER A 69 -5.82 2.24 -7.73
N GLY A 70 -4.81 1.37 -7.62
CA GLY A 70 -3.75 1.52 -6.62
C GLY A 70 -3.01 2.85 -6.75
N ILE A 71 -2.67 3.27 -7.98
CA ILE A 71 -2.05 4.59 -8.25
C ILE A 71 -2.98 5.73 -7.84
N GLY A 72 -4.27 5.62 -8.15
CA GLY A 72 -5.27 6.60 -7.71
C GLY A 72 -5.32 6.73 -6.19
N GLN A 73 -5.36 5.59 -5.48
CA GLN A 73 -5.38 5.57 -4.02
C GLN A 73 -4.10 6.14 -3.39
N LEU A 74 -2.92 5.88 -3.97
CA LEU A 74 -1.67 6.48 -3.51
C LEU A 74 -1.61 8.00 -3.75
N ASN A 75 -2.13 8.48 -4.89
CA ASN A 75 -2.27 9.92 -5.13
C ASN A 75 -3.24 10.55 -4.12
N TYR A 76 -4.35 9.86 -3.81
CA TYR A 76 -5.29 10.32 -2.79
C TYR A 76 -4.67 10.35 -1.39
N LEU A 77 -3.90 9.33 -1.01
CA LEU A 77 -3.15 9.28 0.26
C LEU A 77 -2.34 10.57 0.46
N LEU A 78 -1.59 10.98 -0.57
CA LEU A 78 -0.78 12.20 -0.53
C LEU A 78 -1.63 13.47 -0.55
N TYR A 79 -2.74 13.49 -1.31
CA TYR A 79 -3.69 14.58 -1.36
C TYR A 79 -4.42 14.78 -0.03
N GLU A 80 -4.93 13.70 0.56
CA GLU A 80 -5.59 13.69 1.86
C GLU A 80 -4.66 14.21 2.94
N ASN A 81 -3.37 13.84 2.86
CA ASN A 81 -2.30 14.23 3.78
C ASN A 81 -2.72 14.05 5.26
N TYR A 82 -3.56 13.02 5.50
CA TYR A 82 -4.12 12.74 6.81
C TYR A 82 -3.02 12.29 7.77
N TRP A 83 -2.98 12.92 8.93
CA TRP A 83 -2.06 12.56 10.00
C TRP A 83 -2.58 13.09 11.32
N THR A 84 -2.57 12.26 12.35
CA THR A 84 -3.01 12.65 13.70
C THR A 84 -1.80 12.66 14.64
N PRO A 85 -1.15 13.80 14.90
CA PRO A 85 0.10 13.85 15.66
C PRO A 85 0.01 13.33 17.10
N ASN A 86 -1.21 13.30 17.67
CA ASN A 86 -1.48 12.70 18.98
C ASN A 86 -2.58 11.67 18.81
N SER A 87 -2.23 10.42 18.61
CA SER A 87 -3.18 9.34 18.36
C SER A 87 -2.79 8.07 19.11
N ALA A 88 -3.76 7.25 19.44
CA ALA A 88 -3.58 5.93 20.04
C ALA A 88 -2.69 5.94 21.32
N GLY A 89 -2.62 7.07 22.03
CA GLY A 89 -1.75 7.25 23.22
C GLY A 89 -0.29 7.57 22.89
N HIS A 90 0.04 7.81 21.61
CA HIS A 90 1.37 8.12 21.14
C HIS A 90 1.45 9.53 20.55
N ARG A 91 2.62 10.17 20.67
CA ARG A 91 2.92 11.45 20.06
C ARG A 91 3.88 11.22 18.90
N SER A 92 3.51 11.68 17.72
CA SER A 92 4.32 11.55 16.51
C SER A 92 5.57 12.43 16.55
N ALA A 93 6.64 11.92 15.93
CA ALA A 93 7.81 12.71 15.57
C ALA A 93 7.54 13.61 14.33
N TYR A 94 6.43 13.40 13.63
CA TYR A 94 6.06 14.10 12.38
C TYR A 94 4.78 14.90 12.59
N ALA A 95 4.70 16.08 11.96
CA ALA A 95 3.50 16.93 12.04
C ALA A 95 2.44 16.54 11.00
N THR A 96 2.86 16.02 9.86
CA THR A 96 2.01 15.66 8.72
C THR A 96 2.47 14.35 8.07
N LEU A 97 1.61 13.74 7.25
CA LEU A 97 2.01 12.60 6.41
C LEU A 97 3.15 12.99 5.46
N THR A 98 3.15 14.21 4.94
CA THR A 98 4.23 14.71 4.07
C THR A 98 5.56 14.70 4.81
N ASP A 99 5.63 15.16 6.06
CA ASP A 99 6.86 15.14 6.87
C ASP A 99 7.32 13.70 7.10
N PHE A 100 6.39 12.79 7.40
CA PHE A 100 6.69 11.36 7.55
C PHE A 100 7.27 10.77 6.25
N VAL A 101 6.65 11.03 5.11
CA VAL A 101 7.11 10.51 3.81
C VAL A 101 8.48 11.06 3.43
N GLN A 102 8.82 12.28 3.87
CA GLN A 102 10.12 12.90 3.65
C GLN A 102 11.17 12.55 4.72
N SER A 103 10.84 11.67 5.66
CA SER A 103 11.75 11.24 6.71
C SER A 103 13.03 10.63 6.14
N THR A 104 14.16 10.94 6.80
CA THR A 104 15.47 10.32 6.53
C THR A 104 15.79 9.18 7.49
N SER A 105 14.89 8.85 8.41
CA SER A 105 15.07 7.76 9.38
C SER A 105 15.26 6.42 8.67
N THR A 106 16.13 5.58 9.20
CA THR A 106 16.35 4.20 8.80
C THR A 106 15.87 3.19 9.85
N ASN A 107 15.21 3.68 10.90
CA ASN A 107 14.58 2.80 11.89
C ASN A 107 13.22 2.31 11.38
N LEU A 108 13.23 1.14 10.74
CA LEU A 108 12.04 0.57 10.12
C LEU A 108 10.90 0.33 11.12
N ASN A 109 11.25 -0.15 12.31
CA ASN A 109 10.25 -0.46 13.33
C ASN A 109 9.51 0.81 13.77
N ASP A 110 10.26 1.88 14.10
CA ASP A 110 9.67 3.14 14.51
C ASP A 110 8.80 3.73 13.39
N LEU A 111 9.29 3.73 12.14
CA LEU A 111 8.52 4.21 11.00
C LEU A 111 7.22 3.40 10.80
N THR A 112 7.27 2.08 10.97
CA THR A 112 6.08 1.23 10.83
C THR A 112 5.05 1.51 11.91
N LEU A 113 5.49 1.70 13.15
CA LEU A 113 4.61 2.04 14.27
C LEU A 113 4.07 3.47 14.18
N GLU A 114 4.91 4.44 13.77
CA GLU A 114 4.46 5.82 13.51
C GLU A 114 3.31 5.85 12.51
N TYR A 115 3.42 5.14 11.38
CA TYR A 115 2.34 5.07 10.40
C TYR A 115 1.08 4.43 10.98
N MET A 116 1.20 3.33 11.72
CA MET A 116 0.09 2.65 12.38
C MET A 116 -0.64 3.57 13.38
N TYR A 117 0.12 4.27 14.26
CA TYR A 117 -0.49 5.12 15.28
C TYR A 117 -1.15 6.37 14.70
N HIS A 118 -0.56 6.96 13.67
CA HIS A 118 -0.86 8.34 13.29
C HIS A 118 -1.63 8.46 11.97
N TRP A 119 -1.47 7.53 11.05
CA TRP A 119 -2.27 7.47 9.83
C TRP A 119 -3.47 6.51 9.96
N GLU A 120 -3.23 5.28 10.46
CA GLU A 120 -4.31 4.32 10.76
C GLU A 120 -5.12 4.75 11.99
N GLY A 121 -4.49 5.42 12.94
CA GLY A 121 -5.12 5.90 14.16
C GLY A 121 -5.37 4.80 15.20
N ILE A 122 -4.65 3.70 15.14
CA ILE A 122 -4.89 2.51 15.98
C ILE A 122 -3.66 2.11 16.79
N ASN A 123 -3.91 1.35 17.85
CA ASN A 123 -2.88 0.63 18.61
C ASN A 123 -3.21 -0.87 18.51
N ASP A 124 -2.76 -1.51 17.41
CA ASP A 124 -3.02 -2.93 17.15
C ASP A 124 -2.09 -3.79 18.04
N PRO A 125 -2.62 -4.64 18.94
CA PRO A 125 -1.78 -5.54 19.75
C PRO A 125 -1.00 -6.56 18.91
N ASN A 126 -1.41 -6.79 17.66
CA ASN A 126 -0.73 -7.66 16.70
C ASN A 126 0.19 -6.90 15.75
N TYR A 127 0.73 -5.75 16.17
CA TYR A 127 1.61 -4.91 15.35
C TYR A 127 2.84 -5.64 14.80
N GLN A 128 3.26 -6.75 15.42
CA GLN A 128 4.41 -7.54 14.97
C GLN A 128 4.25 -7.99 13.52
N ILE A 129 3.04 -8.32 13.09
CA ILE A 129 2.74 -8.68 11.71
C ILE A 129 3.11 -7.54 10.75
N ARG A 130 2.85 -6.28 11.12
CA ARG A 130 3.21 -5.09 10.32
C ARG A 130 4.72 -4.95 10.21
N LEU A 131 5.44 -5.15 11.31
CA LEU A 131 6.91 -5.09 11.35
C LEU A 131 7.54 -6.19 10.48
N ASP A 132 7.03 -7.42 10.56
CA ASP A 132 7.54 -8.56 9.80
C ASP A 132 7.39 -8.32 8.29
N TYR A 133 6.23 -7.80 7.85
CA TYR A 133 6.01 -7.49 6.44
C TYR A 133 6.75 -6.24 5.98
N ALA A 134 6.92 -5.23 6.83
CA ALA A 134 7.77 -4.09 6.52
C ALA A 134 9.22 -4.53 6.29
N ALA A 135 9.76 -5.40 7.15
CA ALA A 135 11.09 -5.98 6.99
C ALA A 135 11.21 -6.81 5.70
N ARG A 136 10.19 -7.62 5.39
CA ARG A 136 10.13 -8.38 4.14
C ARG A 136 10.15 -7.48 2.91
N PHE A 137 9.34 -6.43 2.89
CA PHE A 137 9.29 -5.50 1.76
C PHE A 137 10.58 -4.69 1.63
N LEU A 138 11.19 -4.27 2.74
CA LEU A 138 12.49 -3.61 2.70
C LEU A 138 13.56 -4.52 2.06
N ASN A 139 13.60 -5.79 2.47
CA ASN A 139 14.50 -6.77 1.86
C ASN A 139 14.25 -6.96 0.36
N LEU A 140 12.97 -7.02 -0.03
CA LEU A 140 12.57 -7.09 -1.44
C LEU A 140 13.09 -5.87 -2.22
N PHE A 141 12.90 -4.66 -1.71
CA PHE A 141 13.31 -3.41 -2.36
C PHE A 141 14.82 -3.25 -2.48
N GLN A 142 15.57 -3.78 -1.51
CA GLN A 142 17.03 -3.68 -1.47
C GLN A 142 17.73 -4.75 -2.32
N ASN A 143 17.17 -5.97 -2.39
CA ASN A 143 17.88 -7.16 -2.87
C ASN A 143 17.32 -7.73 -4.18
N ASP A 144 16.26 -7.15 -4.74
CA ASP A 144 15.74 -7.58 -6.04
C ASP A 144 16.10 -6.59 -7.17
N PRO A 145 17.35 -6.66 -7.72
CA PRO A 145 17.76 -5.80 -8.84
C PRO A 145 17.00 -6.10 -10.13
N GLY A 146 16.39 -7.28 -10.25
CA GLY A 146 15.57 -7.67 -11.42
C GLY A 146 14.29 -6.87 -11.52
N TYR A 147 13.87 -6.28 -10.45
CA TYR A 147 12.67 -5.46 -10.38
C TYR A 147 12.75 -4.15 -11.18
N ARG A 148 13.92 -3.50 -11.21
CA ARG A 148 14.14 -2.28 -12.00
C ARG A 148 14.12 -2.51 -13.52
N MET A 149 14.01 -3.78 -13.94
CA MET A 149 13.89 -4.20 -15.34
C MET A 149 12.55 -4.93 -15.52
N PRO A 150 11.46 -4.24 -15.76
CA PRO A 150 10.10 -4.78 -15.54
C PRO A 150 9.69 -5.96 -16.41
N TRP A 151 10.43 -6.35 -17.43
CA TRP A 151 9.86 -7.23 -18.45
C TRP A 151 10.78 -8.29 -19.03
N SER A 152 12.05 -8.37 -18.62
CA SER A 152 13.06 -9.17 -19.34
C SER A 152 13.45 -10.50 -18.70
N THR A 153 13.11 -10.80 -17.47
CA THR A 153 13.49 -12.05 -16.82
C THR A 153 12.29 -12.81 -16.29
N GLY A 154 11.96 -13.92 -16.94
CA GLY A 154 10.82 -14.79 -16.59
C GLY A 154 10.87 -15.44 -15.19
N ASN A 155 11.90 -15.19 -14.41
CA ASN A 155 12.11 -15.82 -13.10
C ASN A 155 11.44 -15.07 -11.94
N PHE A 156 11.16 -13.77 -12.06
CA PHE A 156 10.53 -12.98 -11.01
C PHE A 156 9.13 -13.50 -10.61
N PHE A 157 8.35 -13.94 -11.60
CA PHE A 157 6.96 -14.38 -11.39
C PHE A 157 6.81 -15.75 -10.73
N ASN A 158 7.88 -16.50 -10.53
CA ASN A 158 7.78 -17.85 -9.99
C ASN A 158 7.72 -17.90 -8.46
N SER A 159 8.21 -16.87 -7.77
CA SER A 159 8.24 -16.82 -6.31
C SER A 159 7.52 -15.64 -5.67
N ALA A 160 7.28 -14.55 -6.41
CA ALA A 160 6.62 -13.36 -5.88
C ALA A 160 5.12 -13.58 -5.70
N THR A 161 4.59 -13.14 -4.56
CA THR A 161 3.15 -13.07 -4.32
C THR A 161 2.54 -11.82 -5.00
N GLN A 162 1.21 -11.78 -5.12
CA GLN A 162 0.52 -10.56 -5.58
C GLN A 162 0.84 -9.35 -4.69
N ALA A 163 1.00 -9.59 -3.38
CA ALA A 163 1.38 -8.53 -2.44
C ALA A 163 2.78 -7.97 -2.72
N ASP A 164 3.74 -8.84 -3.03
CA ASP A 164 5.11 -8.41 -3.39
C ASP A 164 5.09 -7.52 -4.64
N PHE A 165 4.32 -7.91 -5.64
CA PHE A 165 4.17 -7.14 -6.87
C PHE A 165 3.53 -5.77 -6.62
N ASN A 166 2.45 -5.73 -5.85
CA ASN A 166 1.79 -4.48 -5.51
C ASN A 166 2.70 -3.56 -4.67
N ALA A 167 3.48 -4.13 -3.73
CA ALA A 167 4.44 -3.36 -2.94
C ALA A 167 5.52 -2.70 -3.82
N LEU A 168 5.97 -3.40 -4.84
CA LEU A 168 6.94 -2.86 -5.80
C LEU A 168 6.37 -1.69 -6.62
N LEU A 169 5.10 -1.75 -7.01
CA LEU A 169 4.44 -0.59 -7.66
C LEU A 169 4.29 0.60 -6.72
N ILE A 170 4.04 0.35 -5.44
CA ILE A 170 4.04 1.40 -4.43
C ILE A 170 5.44 2.03 -4.35
N MET A 171 6.48 1.22 -4.34
CA MET A 171 7.86 1.71 -4.36
C MET A 171 8.11 2.60 -5.59
N ASP A 172 7.76 2.13 -6.80
CA ASP A 172 7.92 2.90 -8.03
C ASP A 172 7.18 4.23 -8.00
N PHE A 173 5.97 4.24 -7.46
CA PHE A 173 5.20 5.48 -7.28
C PHE A 173 5.97 6.49 -6.43
N PHE A 174 6.52 6.08 -5.30
CA PHE A 174 7.20 6.99 -4.38
C PHE A 174 8.56 7.47 -4.90
N ILE A 175 9.36 6.63 -5.53
CA ILE A 175 10.66 7.02 -6.09
C ILE A 175 10.53 7.80 -7.41
N GLY A 176 9.33 7.89 -7.98
CA GLY A 176 9.07 8.62 -9.21
C GLY A 176 9.70 7.97 -10.44
N SER A 177 9.91 6.64 -10.43
CA SER A 177 10.15 5.90 -11.65
C SER A 177 8.88 6.02 -12.50
N THR A 178 9.04 6.41 -13.76
CA THR A 178 7.89 6.54 -14.67
C THR A 178 7.10 5.24 -14.68
N PRO A 179 5.80 5.27 -14.36
CA PRO A 179 4.98 4.08 -14.50
C PRO A 179 5.07 3.59 -15.94
N PRO A 180 4.99 2.29 -16.20
CA PRO A 180 4.95 1.77 -17.55
C PRO A 180 3.85 2.50 -18.33
N PRO A 181 4.05 2.79 -19.63
CA PRO A 181 3.19 3.67 -20.44
C PRO A 181 1.75 3.17 -20.65
N THR A 182 1.39 2.05 -20.09
CA THR A 182 0.03 1.52 -20.10
C THR A 182 -0.37 1.12 -18.68
N PRO A 183 -1.57 1.53 -18.21
CA PRO A 183 -2.12 0.98 -16.99
C PRO A 183 -2.14 -0.55 -17.14
N ILE A 184 -1.44 -1.25 -16.27
CA ILE A 184 -1.53 -2.70 -16.23
C ILE A 184 -2.96 -3.01 -15.80
N ASP A 185 -3.76 -3.56 -16.70
CA ASP A 185 -5.07 -4.08 -16.33
C ASP A 185 -4.85 -5.35 -15.48
N TRP A 186 -4.94 -5.14 -14.18
CA TRP A 186 -4.82 -6.17 -13.14
C TRP A 186 -5.73 -7.37 -13.40
N ARG A 187 -6.88 -7.13 -14.05
CA ARG A 187 -7.85 -8.16 -14.41
C ARG A 187 -7.26 -9.10 -15.46
N LEU A 188 -6.46 -8.57 -16.39
CA LEU A 188 -5.78 -9.38 -17.40
C LEU A 188 -4.68 -10.24 -16.80
N LEU A 189 -3.90 -9.70 -15.85
CA LEU A 189 -2.86 -10.48 -15.15
C LEU A 189 -3.49 -11.57 -14.27
N TYR A 190 -4.54 -11.23 -13.54
CA TYR A 190 -5.29 -12.21 -12.73
C TYR A 190 -5.95 -13.28 -13.60
N ALA A 191 -6.58 -12.89 -14.71
CA ALA A 191 -7.19 -13.81 -15.66
C ALA A 191 -6.15 -14.72 -16.35
N ALA A 192 -4.95 -14.20 -16.66
CA ALA A 192 -3.85 -15.00 -17.21
C ALA A 192 -3.35 -16.04 -16.20
N LYS A 193 -3.23 -15.66 -14.91
CA LYS A 193 -2.83 -16.56 -13.82
C LYS A 193 -3.89 -17.64 -13.58
N LYS A 194 -5.16 -17.28 -13.60
CA LYS A 194 -6.30 -18.23 -13.46
C LYS A 194 -6.32 -19.23 -14.60
N LYS A 195 -6.21 -18.79 -15.86
CA LYS A 195 -6.15 -19.66 -17.05
C LYS A 195 -4.93 -20.59 -17.05
N ARG A 196 -3.78 -20.16 -16.51
CA ARG A 196 -2.57 -21.01 -16.36
C ARG A 196 -2.82 -22.14 -15.36
N LYS A 197 -3.44 -21.83 -14.23
CA LYS A 197 -3.78 -22.82 -13.20
C LYS A 197 -4.81 -23.85 -13.73
N GLU A 198 -5.79 -23.40 -14.52
CA GLU A 198 -6.82 -24.24 -15.12
C GLU A 198 -6.27 -25.17 -16.24
N ARG A 199 -5.15 -24.80 -16.89
CA ARG A 199 -4.50 -25.60 -17.92
C ARG A 199 -3.50 -26.63 -17.39
N GLY A 200 -3.41 -26.83 -16.07
CA GLY A 200 -2.59 -27.87 -15.47
C GLY A 200 -1.08 -27.71 -15.66
N TRP A 201 -0.59 -26.52 -15.95
CA TRP A 201 0.85 -26.25 -16.07
C TRP A 201 1.45 -26.22 -14.66
N HIS A 202 1.78 -27.39 -14.15
CA HIS A 202 2.65 -27.53 -13.00
C HIS A 202 4.08 -27.23 -13.47
N ILE A 203 4.66 -26.20 -12.92
CA ILE A 203 6.09 -25.92 -13.11
C ILE A 203 6.84 -26.92 -12.22
N VAL A 204 7.62 -27.79 -12.81
CA VAL A 204 8.61 -28.63 -12.14
C VAL A 204 9.77 -27.73 -11.74
#